data_0acaad43e870e4fb3fb95fba201408d3
#
_entry.id   0acaad43e870e4fb3fb95fba201408d3
#
_cell.length_a   1.000
_cell.length_b   1.000
_cell.length_c   1.000
_cell.angle_alpha   90.00
_cell.angle_beta   90.00
_cell.angle_gamma   90.00
#
_symmetry.space_group_name_H-M   'P 1'
#
loop_
_entity.id
_entity.type
_entity.pdbx_description
1 polymer ?
#
loop_
_entity_poly.entity_id
_entity_poly.type
_entity_poly.pdbx_seq_one_letter_code
_entity_poly.pdbx_strand_id
1 'polypeptide(L)'
;MQVNSKDITEKLTFREKKAAVSRLLKEIHLLAPTLIVVTVMKQLCSVSVGYIGIYISTMVLSALQEGTSAEILIPRVMLWMLATLVLYLLMGKLSNESEVIKSHSWELLDARMAIKNMEMNYPDLDSPYVNKLYSRMEEDNRWGSGIHGGFDNLEKLCYQMFNALFAVGMLLPVLHQLLTKGNTLTYVFFAVLVLIILCNGLGESYFGKKITEYMALWTNDKPEETNLMWYYAVYDGVSMENRKDVKLYEVEDLLKEYTFVHGREFLKYKDKLVAGTSGRREFVVNILNAGVRGVCYLFLTLIAAGGGIAAGMLVRYVACFERLTNSVQNILHDAQAFLLVARRQSTTFEFLDIQGSFHEGKLPVEKRSDNEYEVEFRDVSFRYPGREEYALRHFNLKLRIGERMAVVGRNGSGKTTMIKLLCRLYEPTEGAIYLNGVDIRKFDYSEYMQLFSVVFQDFSLFDYSIAENVAAGRQYDGGKVRDSLIQAGFGERLKGLADGIESLIGKGFDEEGILFSGGERQKIAIARALYKDSPFILLDEPTAALDPVAEYEVYSAFDEMVQGKTAIYISHRLSSCRFCDDIVVFDQGEAVQRGSHGALMADREGLYYALYTAQAQYYESNAGQKAEC
;
A
#
# COMPACT_ATOMS: atom_id res chain seq x y z
N MET A 1 -19.03 9.45 7.87
CA MET A 1 -18.52 10.81 7.67
C MET A 1 -17.76 10.81 6.35
N GLN A 2 -18.35 11.36 5.28
CA GLN A 2 -17.64 11.47 3.99
C GLN A 2 -16.52 12.49 4.17
N VAL A 3 -15.30 12.02 4.35
CA VAL A 3 -14.12 12.85 4.20
C VAL A 3 -13.95 13.00 2.68
N ASN A 4 -14.39 14.15 2.16
CA ASN A 4 -14.03 14.57 0.83
C ASN A 4 -12.51 14.54 0.75
N SER A 5 -11.95 13.64 -0.07
CA SER A 5 -10.55 13.70 -0.49
C SER A 5 -10.37 15.06 -1.18
N LYS A 6 -9.96 16.06 -0.41
CA LYS A 6 -9.66 17.38 -0.96
C LYS A 6 -8.57 17.20 -2.01
N ASP A 7 -8.92 17.57 -3.19
CA ASP A 7 -8.06 17.54 -4.37
C ASP A 7 -6.67 18.08 -4.04
N ILE A 8 -5.59 17.39 -4.47
CA ILE A 8 -4.21 17.85 -4.26
C ILE A 8 -4.00 19.27 -4.84
N THR A 9 -4.87 19.70 -5.76
CA THR A 9 -4.89 21.05 -6.33
C THR A 9 -5.49 22.12 -5.40
N GLU A 10 -6.26 21.75 -4.38
CA GLU A 10 -6.84 22.74 -3.43
C GLU A 10 -5.73 23.43 -2.61
N LYS A 11 -5.82 24.75 -2.54
CA LYS A 11 -4.89 25.55 -1.74
C LYS A 11 -5.09 25.21 -0.26
N LEU A 12 -4.20 24.40 0.29
CA LEU A 12 -4.20 24.12 1.73
C LEU A 12 -4.04 25.40 2.52
N THR A 13 -4.87 25.55 3.54
CA THR A 13 -4.70 26.58 4.55
C THR A 13 -3.41 26.37 5.33
N PHE A 14 -2.88 27.40 5.95
CA PHE A 14 -1.69 27.29 6.79
C PHE A 14 -1.83 26.23 7.90
N ARG A 15 -3.05 26.09 8.46
CA ARG A 15 -3.37 25.10 9.49
C ARG A 15 -3.25 23.65 8.96
N GLU A 16 -3.76 23.39 7.75
CA GLU A 16 -3.69 22.08 7.11
C GLU A 16 -2.24 21.70 6.76
N LYS A 17 -1.45 22.65 6.23
CA LYS A 17 -0.01 22.45 5.98
C LYS A 17 0.74 22.06 7.26
N LYS A 18 0.49 22.81 8.35
CA LYS A 18 1.09 22.51 9.65
C LYS A 18 0.68 21.13 10.17
N ALA A 19 -0.58 20.76 10.01
CA ALA A 19 -1.08 19.44 10.44
C ALA A 19 -0.40 18.30 9.66
N ALA A 20 -0.29 18.39 8.32
CA ALA A 20 0.36 17.39 7.49
C ALA A 20 1.85 17.21 7.86
N VAL A 21 2.58 18.33 8.00
CA VAL A 21 3.99 18.31 8.41
C VAL A 21 4.16 17.72 9.82
N SER A 22 3.29 18.12 10.76
CA SER A 22 3.35 17.59 12.13
C SER A 22 3.06 16.09 12.17
N ARG A 23 2.12 15.60 11.37
CA ARG A 23 1.82 14.17 11.27
C ARG A 23 3.02 13.40 10.70
N LEU A 24 3.60 13.88 9.60
CA LEU A 24 4.78 13.25 9.00
C LEU A 24 5.94 13.17 10.00
N LEU A 25 6.24 14.26 10.71
CA LEU A 25 7.31 14.26 11.73
C LEU A 25 7.03 13.29 12.87
N LYS A 26 5.76 13.17 13.30
CA LYS A 26 5.35 12.19 14.31
C LYS A 26 5.56 10.76 13.84
N GLU A 27 5.19 10.44 12.61
CA GLU A 27 5.39 9.10 12.03
C GLU A 27 6.88 8.80 11.81
N ILE A 28 7.66 9.76 11.33
CA ILE A 28 9.13 9.64 11.25
C ILE A 28 9.72 9.33 12.64
N HIS A 29 9.29 10.02 13.67
CA HIS A 29 9.77 9.77 15.03
C HIS A 29 9.33 8.41 15.57
N LEU A 30 8.14 7.96 15.24
CA LEU A 30 7.61 6.66 15.64
C LEU A 30 8.38 5.49 14.98
N LEU A 31 8.67 5.63 13.68
CA LEU A 31 9.36 4.59 12.91
C LEU A 31 10.88 4.61 13.15
N ALA A 32 11.43 5.78 13.41
CA ALA A 32 12.88 6.00 13.51
C ALA A 32 13.22 7.00 14.64
N PRO A 33 13.05 6.67 15.92
CA PRO A 33 13.21 7.61 17.02
C PRO A 33 14.63 8.20 17.13
N THR A 34 15.65 7.45 16.73
CA THR A 34 17.06 7.88 16.76
C THR A 34 17.51 8.63 15.50
N LEU A 35 16.74 8.58 14.41
CA LEU A 35 17.13 9.15 13.12
C LEU A 35 17.41 10.65 13.21
N ILE A 36 16.57 11.40 13.93
CA ILE A 36 16.74 12.87 14.07
C ILE A 36 18.10 13.19 14.71
N VAL A 37 18.49 12.48 15.76
CA VAL A 37 19.75 12.68 16.44
C VAL A 37 20.94 12.35 15.53
N VAL A 38 20.88 11.20 14.87
CA VAL A 38 21.92 10.75 13.91
C VAL A 38 22.06 11.75 12.76
N THR A 39 20.92 12.20 12.20
CA THR A 39 20.90 13.21 11.13
C THR A 39 21.51 14.53 11.57
N VAL A 40 21.14 15.05 12.72
CA VAL A 40 21.68 16.31 13.26
C VAL A 40 23.20 16.20 13.43
N MET A 41 23.70 15.13 14.05
CA MET A 41 25.12 14.90 14.23
C MET A 41 25.89 14.74 12.91
N LYS A 42 25.34 13.96 11.97
CA LYS A 42 25.89 13.77 10.63
C LYS A 42 26.02 15.10 9.88
N GLN A 43 24.96 15.91 9.86
CA GLN A 43 24.95 17.17 9.13
C GLN A 43 25.84 18.24 9.81
N LEU A 44 25.92 18.23 11.12
CA LEU A 44 26.86 19.09 11.84
C LEU A 44 28.33 18.77 11.47
N CYS A 45 28.69 17.48 11.42
CA CYS A 45 30.03 17.06 10.98
C CYS A 45 30.25 17.45 9.50
N SER A 46 29.31 17.21 8.61
CA SER A 46 29.40 17.52 7.18
C SER A 46 29.64 19.01 6.93
N VAL A 47 28.86 19.87 7.58
CA VAL A 47 29.00 21.32 7.47
C VAL A 47 30.35 21.78 8.06
N SER A 48 30.73 21.25 9.22
CA SER A 48 32.01 21.60 9.88
C SER A 48 33.24 21.33 9.00
N VAL A 49 33.26 20.17 8.33
CA VAL A 49 34.31 19.82 7.34
C VAL A 49 34.44 20.89 6.27
N GLY A 50 33.32 21.33 5.70
CA GLY A 50 33.32 22.36 4.66
C GLY A 50 33.84 23.72 5.13
N TYR A 51 33.56 24.12 6.39
CA TYR A 51 34.04 25.38 6.97
C TYR A 51 35.49 25.31 7.46
N ILE A 52 35.96 24.16 7.91
CA ILE A 52 37.39 23.93 8.20
C ILE A 52 38.20 24.11 6.91
N GLY A 53 37.74 23.61 5.76
CA GLY A 53 38.41 23.82 4.49
C GLY A 53 38.56 25.31 4.12
N ILE A 54 37.51 26.11 4.32
CA ILE A 54 37.55 27.57 4.11
C ILE A 54 38.53 28.21 5.09
N TYR A 55 38.55 27.78 6.35
CA TYR A 55 39.47 28.29 7.36
C TYR A 55 40.93 27.99 7.03
N ILE A 56 41.24 26.75 6.63
CA ILE A 56 42.60 26.36 6.19
C ILE A 56 43.07 27.24 5.03
N SER A 57 42.22 27.41 3.99
CA SER A 57 42.56 28.24 2.84
C SER A 57 42.85 29.69 3.24
N THR A 58 42.04 30.24 4.14
CA THR A 58 42.22 31.58 4.66
C THR A 58 43.54 31.69 5.44
N MET A 59 43.81 30.73 6.29
CA MET A 59 45.06 30.70 7.11
C MET A 59 46.31 30.61 6.26
N VAL A 60 46.29 29.76 5.22
CA VAL A 60 47.43 29.62 4.29
C VAL A 60 47.68 30.92 3.51
N LEU A 61 46.61 31.52 2.94
CA LEU A 61 46.75 32.77 2.19
C LEU A 61 47.21 33.94 3.05
N SER A 62 46.71 34.08 4.27
CA SER A 62 47.15 35.11 5.21
C SER A 62 48.60 34.91 5.64
N ALA A 63 49.01 33.67 5.91
CA ALA A 63 50.40 33.33 6.28
C ALA A 63 51.40 33.62 5.14
N LEU A 64 51.02 33.37 3.89
CA LEU A 64 51.81 33.70 2.70
C LEU A 64 51.95 35.22 2.54
N GLN A 65 50.90 35.98 2.82
CA GLN A 65 50.93 37.45 2.76
C GLN A 65 51.80 38.07 3.86
N GLU A 66 51.80 37.48 5.06
CA GLU A 66 52.56 37.92 6.21
C GLU A 66 54.01 37.42 6.20
N GLY A 67 54.39 36.54 5.26
CA GLY A 67 55.73 35.97 5.17
C GLY A 67 56.04 34.97 6.31
N THR A 68 55.00 34.32 6.85
CA THR A 68 55.13 33.34 7.95
C THR A 68 55.96 32.13 7.49
N SER A 69 56.94 31.69 8.32
CA SER A 69 57.78 30.55 7.98
C SER A 69 57.01 29.25 7.86
N ALA A 70 57.42 28.37 6.94
CA ALA A 70 56.82 27.07 6.71
C ALA A 70 56.82 26.18 7.97
N GLU A 71 57.83 26.32 8.82
CA GLU A 71 57.97 25.58 10.08
C GLU A 71 56.77 25.81 11.05
N ILE A 72 56.19 27.00 11.04
CA ILE A 72 55.03 27.37 11.86
C ILE A 72 53.71 27.02 11.16
N LEU A 73 53.64 27.17 9.81
CA LEU A 73 52.43 26.99 9.04
C LEU A 73 52.07 25.50 8.88
N ILE A 74 53.05 24.65 8.54
CA ILE A 74 52.82 23.23 8.28
C ILE A 74 52.16 22.50 9.46
N PRO A 75 52.64 22.59 10.72
CA PRO A 75 51.99 21.91 11.84
C PRO A 75 50.54 22.38 12.09
N ARG A 76 50.25 23.67 11.89
CA ARG A 76 48.87 24.19 12.01
C ARG A 76 47.94 23.63 10.97
N VAL A 77 48.38 23.55 9.70
CA VAL A 77 47.61 22.94 8.62
C VAL A 77 47.38 21.46 8.90
N MET A 78 48.43 20.73 9.33
CA MET A 78 48.31 19.30 9.65
C MET A 78 47.31 19.04 10.79
N LEU A 79 47.30 19.89 11.83
CA LEU A 79 46.31 19.77 12.92
C LEU A 79 44.88 19.86 12.41
N TRP A 80 44.56 20.84 11.54
CA TRP A 80 43.24 21.01 10.98
C TRP A 80 42.87 19.90 9.96
N MET A 81 43.84 19.38 9.22
CA MET A 81 43.68 18.22 8.36
C MET A 81 43.36 16.97 9.18
N LEU A 82 44.02 16.75 10.32
CA LEU A 82 43.73 15.66 11.25
C LEU A 82 42.30 15.79 11.82
N ALA A 83 41.91 17.00 12.24
CA ALA A 83 40.53 17.25 12.69
C ALA A 83 39.50 16.95 11.59
N THR A 84 39.79 17.33 10.35
CA THR A 84 38.95 17.02 9.19
C THR A 84 38.84 15.51 8.97
N LEU A 85 39.93 14.77 9.07
CA LEU A 85 39.94 13.31 8.94
C LEU A 85 39.06 12.65 10.00
N VAL A 86 39.18 13.08 11.27
CA VAL A 86 38.34 12.54 12.36
C VAL A 86 36.85 12.80 12.08
N LEU A 87 36.50 14.00 11.60
CA LEU A 87 35.12 14.32 11.24
C LEU A 87 34.63 13.50 10.06
N TYR A 88 35.45 13.22 9.04
CA TYR A 88 35.10 12.34 7.93
C TYR A 88 34.83 10.91 8.38
N LEU A 89 35.65 10.37 9.27
CA LEU A 89 35.45 9.02 9.82
C LEU A 89 34.15 8.94 10.63
N LEU A 90 33.89 9.95 11.47
CA LEU A 90 32.65 10.04 12.22
C LEU A 90 31.43 10.19 11.30
N MET A 91 31.51 11.05 10.29
CA MET A 91 30.47 11.26 9.29
C MET A 91 30.18 9.97 8.52
N GLY A 92 31.22 9.21 8.14
CA GLY A 92 31.05 7.92 7.46
C GLY A 92 30.28 6.91 8.32
N LYS A 93 30.62 6.81 9.63
CA LYS A 93 29.88 5.97 10.57
C LYS A 93 28.41 6.41 10.71
N LEU A 94 28.17 7.71 10.94
CA LEU A 94 26.83 8.26 11.08
C LEU A 94 26.00 8.13 9.80
N SER A 95 26.64 8.21 8.62
CA SER A 95 25.97 7.99 7.33
C SER A 95 25.48 6.55 7.20
N ASN A 96 26.32 5.59 7.54
CA ASN A 96 25.94 4.18 7.52
C ASN A 96 24.79 3.88 8.50
N GLU A 97 24.88 4.39 9.73
CA GLU A 97 23.79 4.25 10.72
C GLU A 97 22.48 4.89 10.22
N SER A 98 22.56 6.07 9.58
CA SER A 98 21.38 6.73 9.00
C SER A 98 20.71 5.87 7.92
N GLU A 99 21.50 5.27 7.01
CA GLU A 99 20.93 4.42 5.94
C GLU A 99 20.33 3.12 6.50
N VAL A 100 20.95 2.50 7.49
CA VAL A 100 20.38 1.31 8.17
C VAL A 100 19.04 1.66 8.84
N ILE A 101 18.97 2.79 9.57
CA ILE A 101 17.74 3.23 10.22
C ILE A 101 16.64 3.51 9.18
N LYS A 102 16.98 4.18 8.07
CA LYS A 102 16.03 4.45 6.99
C LYS A 102 15.49 3.16 6.36
N SER A 103 16.36 2.18 6.08
CA SER A 103 15.98 0.89 5.52
C SER A 103 15.02 0.14 6.45
N HIS A 104 15.36 0.01 7.74
CA HIS A 104 14.48 -0.62 8.72
C HIS A 104 13.13 0.11 8.86
N SER A 105 13.13 1.43 8.76
CA SER A 105 11.88 2.21 8.84
C SER A 105 10.93 1.95 7.67
N TRP A 106 11.49 1.67 6.49
CA TRP A 106 10.70 1.28 5.32
C TRP A 106 10.02 -0.07 5.54
N GLU A 107 10.82 -1.08 5.89
CA GLU A 107 10.30 -2.43 6.16
C GLU A 107 9.23 -2.42 7.26
N LEU A 108 9.43 -1.61 8.30
CA LEU A 108 8.48 -1.47 9.40
C LEU A 108 7.16 -0.80 8.94
N LEU A 109 7.22 0.19 8.05
CA LEU A 109 6.01 0.83 7.49
C LEU A 109 5.26 -0.15 6.60
N ASP A 110 5.95 -0.87 5.71
CA ASP A 110 5.33 -1.89 4.86
C ASP A 110 4.70 -3.01 5.68
N ALA A 111 5.37 -3.46 6.74
CA ALA A 111 4.80 -4.44 7.68
C ALA A 111 3.54 -3.89 8.39
N ARG A 112 3.54 -2.62 8.81
CA ARG A 112 2.34 -1.99 9.41
C ARG A 112 1.18 -1.89 8.42
N MET A 113 1.46 -1.58 7.16
CA MET A 113 0.42 -1.56 6.10
C MET A 113 -0.13 -2.95 5.83
N ALA A 114 0.74 -3.97 5.76
CA ALA A 114 0.33 -5.36 5.60
C ALA A 114 -0.52 -5.86 6.78
N ILE A 115 -0.10 -5.58 8.02
CA ILE A 115 -0.86 -5.92 9.23
C ILE A 115 -2.22 -5.22 9.19
N LYS A 116 -2.25 -3.93 8.85
CA LYS A 116 -3.49 -3.17 8.73
C LYS A 116 -4.46 -3.79 7.74
N ASN A 117 -3.98 -4.21 6.55
CA ASN A 117 -4.79 -4.94 5.57
C ASN A 117 -5.37 -6.24 6.15
N MET A 118 -4.58 -6.98 6.93
CA MET A 118 -5.04 -8.24 7.54
C MET A 118 -6.06 -8.03 8.66
N GLU A 119 -5.96 -6.91 9.38
CA GLU A 119 -6.86 -6.58 10.51
C GLU A 119 -8.15 -5.86 10.09
N MET A 120 -8.20 -5.35 8.86
CA MET A 120 -9.39 -4.67 8.34
C MET A 120 -10.54 -5.65 8.12
N ASN A 121 -11.76 -5.20 8.40
CA ASN A 121 -12.96 -5.98 8.13
C ASN A 121 -13.18 -6.14 6.61
N TYR A 122 -13.76 -7.27 6.23
CA TYR A 122 -13.96 -7.59 4.82
C TYR A 122 -14.74 -6.53 4.02
N PRO A 123 -15.83 -5.88 4.55
CA PRO A 123 -16.52 -4.81 3.82
C PRO A 123 -15.68 -3.56 3.60
N ASP A 124 -14.76 -3.28 4.51
CA ASP A 124 -13.86 -2.14 4.36
C ASP A 124 -12.88 -2.39 3.22
N LEU A 125 -12.31 -3.60 3.12
CA LEU A 125 -11.44 -4.03 2.03
C LEU A 125 -12.14 -4.04 0.67
N ASP A 126 -13.41 -4.43 0.62
CA ASP A 126 -14.22 -4.44 -0.62
C ASP A 126 -14.75 -3.04 -1.01
N SER A 127 -14.56 -2.05 -0.14
CA SER A 127 -15.05 -0.69 -0.37
C SER A 127 -14.31 -0.01 -1.53
N PRO A 128 -15.03 0.58 -2.50
CA PRO A 128 -14.43 1.36 -3.58
C PRO A 128 -13.54 2.50 -3.08
N TYR A 129 -13.88 3.07 -1.91
CA TYR A 129 -13.09 4.11 -1.26
C TYR A 129 -11.71 3.59 -0.81
N VAL A 130 -11.67 2.45 -0.10
CA VAL A 130 -10.42 1.86 0.38
C VAL A 130 -9.56 1.38 -0.77
N ASN A 131 -10.17 0.75 -1.79
CA ASN A 131 -9.47 0.32 -2.99
C ASN A 131 -8.82 1.51 -3.74
N LYS A 132 -9.54 2.61 -3.87
CA LYS A 132 -8.99 3.84 -4.47
C LYS A 132 -7.86 4.44 -3.62
N LEU A 133 -8.02 4.42 -2.29
CA LEU A 133 -7.01 4.91 -1.35
C LEU A 133 -5.73 4.06 -1.44
N TYR A 134 -5.88 2.74 -1.47
CA TYR A 134 -4.78 1.79 -1.62
C TYR A 134 -4.03 1.97 -2.95
N SER A 135 -4.74 2.09 -4.06
CA SER A 135 -4.14 2.32 -5.37
C SER A 135 -3.34 3.64 -5.42
N ARG A 136 -3.87 4.71 -4.82
CA ARG A 136 -3.17 5.99 -4.70
C ARG A 136 -1.92 5.90 -3.82
N MET A 137 -2.01 5.19 -2.71
CA MET A 137 -0.88 4.95 -1.81
C MET A 137 0.25 4.20 -2.53
N GLU A 138 -0.07 3.15 -3.29
CA GLU A 138 0.91 2.43 -4.10
C GLU A 138 1.56 3.33 -5.16
N GLU A 139 0.77 4.16 -5.83
CA GLU A 139 1.29 5.11 -6.82
C GLU A 139 2.24 6.12 -6.18
N ASP A 140 1.87 6.72 -5.06
CA ASP A 140 2.71 7.67 -4.31
C ASP A 140 4.04 7.04 -3.85
N ASN A 141 4.03 5.79 -3.45
CA ASN A 141 5.22 5.06 -3.03
C ASN A 141 6.13 4.70 -4.21
N ARG A 142 5.58 4.28 -5.35
CA ARG A 142 6.34 3.93 -6.58
C ARG A 142 7.12 5.10 -7.15
N TRP A 143 6.55 6.31 -7.15
CA TRP A 143 7.18 7.49 -7.75
C TRP A 143 8.15 8.21 -6.82
N GLY A 144 8.67 7.53 -5.81
CA GLY A 144 9.78 8.01 -4.97
C GLY A 144 9.40 9.08 -3.97
N SER A 145 8.11 9.21 -3.69
CA SER A 145 7.59 10.18 -2.71
C SER A 145 7.25 9.54 -1.37
N GLY A 146 7.54 8.26 -1.19
CA GLY A 146 7.33 7.55 0.05
C GLY A 146 8.00 8.23 1.25
N ILE A 147 7.91 7.61 2.40
CA ILE A 147 8.47 8.15 3.65
C ILE A 147 9.98 8.45 3.57
N HIS A 148 10.70 7.74 2.67
CA HIS A 148 12.11 8.03 2.35
C HIS A 148 12.32 9.47 1.87
N GLY A 149 11.43 9.98 1.01
CA GLY A 149 11.48 11.38 0.59
C GLY A 149 11.35 12.33 1.78
N GLY A 150 10.61 11.95 2.82
CA GLY A 150 10.54 12.68 4.08
C GLY A 150 11.87 12.70 4.83
N PHE A 151 12.52 11.55 4.97
CA PHE A 151 13.83 11.43 5.59
C PHE A 151 14.89 12.26 4.87
N ASP A 152 14.98 12.13 3.54
CA ASP A 152 15.97 12.82 2.72
C ASP A 152 15.79 14.34 2.73
N ASN A 153 14.54 14.81 2.66
CA ASN A 153 14.28 16.26 2.72
C ASN A 153 14.53 16.82 4.13
N LEU A 154 14.26 16.07 5.20
CA LEU A 154 14.62 16.44 6.56
C LEU A 154 16.15 16.57 6.71
N GLU A 155 16.89 15.61 6.16
CA GLU A 155 18.35 15.59 6.15
C GLU A 155 18.94 16.81 5.42
N LYS A 156 18.40 17.14 4.24
CA LYS A 156 18.76 18.34 3.47
C LYS A 156 18.45 19.62 4.23
N LEU A 157 17.26 19.74 4.82
CA LEU A 157 16.87 20.89 5.61
C LEU A 157 17.83 21.12 6.79
N CYS A 158 18.17 20.06 7.54
CA CYS A 158 19.15 20.15 8.64
C CYS A 158 20.51 20.65 8.15
N TYR A 159 21.00 20.10 7.03
CA TYR A 159 22.26 20.54 6.41
C TYR A 159 22.22 22.03 6.07
N GLN A 160 21.19 22.50 5.39
CA GLN A 160 21.09 23.90 4.98
C GLN A 160 20.97 24.85 6.18
N MET A 161 20.23 24.45 7.22
CA MET A 161 20.12 25.24 8.45
C MET A 161 21.48 25.41 9.14
N PHE A 162 22.23 24.33 9.31
CA PHE A 162 23.57 24.42 9.89
C PHE A 162 24.53 25.21 8.98
N ASN A 163 24.46 25.01 7.67
CA ASN A 163 25.28 25.74 6.72
C ASN A 163 25.03 27.26 6.79
N ALA A 164 23.75 27.66 6.87
CA ALA A 164 23.38 29.07 7.05
C ALA A 164 23.88 29.62 8.40
N LEU A 165 23.71 28.86 9.49
CA LEU A 165 24.15 29.25 10.83
C LEU A 165 25.66 29.47 10.89
N PHE A 166 26.45 28.54 10.35
CA PHE A 166 27.93 28.66 10.29
C PHE A 166 28.36 29.83 9.40
N ALA A 167 27.66 30.04 8.25
CA ALA A 167 27.92 31.17 7.37
C ALA A 167 27.72 32.50 8.10
N VAL A 168 26.60 32.67 8.79
CA VAL A 168 26.33 33.88 9.59
C VAL A 168 27.37 34.05 10.68
N GLY A 169 27.70 33.00 11.42
CA GLY A 169 28.74 33.06 12.47
C GLY A 169 30.10 33.53 11.93
N MET A 170 30.52 33.04 10.75
CA MET A 170 31.76 33.44 10.09
C MET A 170 31.72 34.87 9.52
N LEU A 171 30.53 35.39 9.20
CA LEU A 171 30.35 36.75 8.66
C LEU A 171 30.19 37.80 9.76
N LEU A 172 29.89 37.43 11.01
CA LEU A 172 29.68 38.36 12.14
C LEU A 172 30.79 39.40 12.30
N PRO A 173 32.11 39.04 12.24
CA PRO A 173 33.17 40.04 12.41
C PRO A 173 33.18 41.11 11.32
N VAL A 174 32.93 40.72 10.05
CA VAL A 174 32.86 41.67 8.94
C VAL A 174 31.59 42.53 9.05
N LEU A 175 30.46 41.95 9.40
CA LEU A 175 29.23 42.69 9.62
C LEU A 175 29.37 43.73 10.71
N HIS A 176 30.02 43.36 11.83
CA HIS A 176 30.31 44.31 12.90
C HIS A 176 31.23 45.44 12.43
N GLN A 177 32.31 45.13 11.70
CA GLN A 177 33.22 46.12 11.15
C GLN A 177 32.54 47.07 10.16
N LEU A 178 31.66 46.52 9.29
CA LEU A 178 30.86 47.30 8.33
C LEU A 178 29.90 48.26 9.05
N LEU A 179 29.24 47.80 10.12
CA LEU A 179 28.29 48.61 10.89
C LEU A 179 28.96 49.71 11.70
N THR A 180 30.20 49.48 12.21
CA THR A 180 30.89 50.45 13.07
C THR A 180 31.79 51.44 12.30
N LYS A 181 32.31 51.05 11.14
CA LYS A 181 33.26 51.85 10.32
C LYS A 181 32.77 52.05 8.90
N GLY A 182 31.54 51.67 8.58
CA GLY A 182 30.98 51.75 7.23
C GLY A 182 30.77 53.18 6.76
N ASN A 183 31.01 53.41 5.48
CA ASN A 183 30.62 54.64 4.79
C ASN A 183 29.34 54.36 3.97
N THR A 184 28.79 55.42 3.35
CA THR A 184 27.56 55.35 2.58
C THR A 184 27.61 54.22 1.52
N LEU A 185 28.75 54.05 0.86
CA LEU A 185 28.97 53.04 -0.17
C LEU A 185 28.81 51.60 0.41
N THR A 186 29.30 51.34 1.63
CA THR A 186 29.22 50.08 2.35
C THR A 186 27.77 49.69 2.61
N TYR A 187 26.95 50.65 3.06
CA TYR A 187 25.50 50.39 3.28
C TYR A 187 24.76 50.13 1.99
N VAL A 188 25.08 50.83 0.89
CA VAL A 188 24.47 50.56 -0.43
C VAL A 188 24.78 49.13 -0.90
N PHE A 189 26.05 48.70 -0.83
CA PHE A 189 26.40 47.33 -1.21
C PHE A 189 25.71 46.28 -0.35
N PHE A 190 25.62 46.50 0.96
CA PHE A 190 24.90 45.60 1.84
C PHE A 190 23.41 45.51 1.50
N ALA A 191 22.77 46.67 1.22
CA ALA A 191 21.40 46.72 0.81
C ALA A 191 21.15 45.97 -0.53
N VAL A 192 22.04 46.15 -1.51
CA VAL A 192 22.01 45.40 -2.79
C VAL A 192 22.13 43.91 -2.57
N LEU A 193 23.04 43.47 -1.70
CA LEU A 193 23.20 42.05 -1.38
C LEU A 193 21.94 41.45 -0.75
N VAL A 194 21.37 42.15 0.24
CA VAL A 194 20.10 41.73 0.87
C VAL A 194 18.98 41.68 -0.18
N LEU A 195 18.89 42.67 -1.06
CA LEU A 195 17.89 42.69 -2.13
C LEU A 195 18.02 41.48 -3.07
N ILE A 196 19.24 41.11 -3.47
CA ILE A 196 19.47 39.95 -4.34
C ILE A 196 19.09 38.64 -3.61
N ILE A 197 19.40 38.52 -2.31
CA ILE A 197 19.00 37.34 -1.51
C ILE A 197 17.48 37.25 -1.42
N LEU A 198 16.79 38.38 -1.22
CA LEU A 198 15.32 38.42 -1.22
C LEU A 198 14.74 38.06 -2.59
N CYS A 199 15.31 38.59 -3.67
CA CYS A 199 14.90 38.23 -5.05
C CYS A 199 15.08 36.74 -5.33
N ASN A 200 16.18 36.13 -4.87
CA ASN A 200 16.39 34.69 -4.94
C ASN A 200 15.32 33.91 -4.18
N GLY A 201 15.02 34.30 -2.95
CA GLY A 201 13.97 33.67 -2.15
C GLY A 201 12.57 33.78 -2.78
N LEU A 202 12.22 34.95 -3.31
CA LEU A 202 10.95 35.18 -4.02
C LEU A 202 10.88 34.36 -5.32
N GLY A 203 11.98 34.31 -6.07
CA GLY A 203 12.11 33.48 -7.27
C GLY A 203 11.89 31.99 -6.98
N GLU A 204 12.57 31.48 -5.94
CA GLU A 204 12.39 30.10 -5.50
C GLU A 204 10.97 29.79 -5.06
N SER A 205 10.37 30.69 -4.28
CA SER A 205 8.96 30.54 -3.85
C SER A 205 8.00 30.52 -5.03
N TYR A 206 8.20 31.36 -6.05
CA TYR A 206 7.36 31.42 -7.24
C TYR A 206 7.50 30.16 -8.11
N PHE A 207 8.74 29.76 -8.44
CA PHE A 207 8.97 28.57 -9.26
C PHE A 207 8.60 27.29 -8.52
N GLY A 208 8.92 27.19 -7.24
CA GLY A 208 8.56 26.02 -6.41
C GLY A 208 7.06 25.83 -6.33
N LYS A 209 6.28 26.91 -6.19
CA LYS A 209 4.82 26.84 -6.25
C LYS A 209 4.32 26.33 -7.60
N LYS A 210 4.87 26.84 -8.71
CA LYS A 210 4.52 26.35 -10.06
C LYS A 210 4.89 24.88 -10.27
N ILE A 211 6.06 24.44 -9.79
CA ILE A 211 6.47 23.04 -9.86
C ILE A 211 5.50 22.18 -9.07
N THR A 212 5.12 22.61 -7.86
CA THR A 212 4.14 21.90 -7.04
C THR A 212 2.76 21.84 -7.71
N GLU A 213 2.31 22.94 -8.33
CA GLU A 213 1.06 22.95 -9.11
C GLU A 213 1.12 21.98 -10.29
N TYR A 214 2.22 21.94 -11.06
CA TYR A 214 2.39 20.97 -12.15
C TYR A 214 2.48 19.53 -11.64
N MET A 215 3.16 19.29 -10.52
CA MET A 215 3.23 17.97 -9.89
C MET A 215 1.85 17.53 -9.36
N ALA A 216 1.03 18.45 -8.90
CA ALA A 216 -0.33 18.18 -8.44
C ALA A 216 -1.31 17.91 -9.59
N LEU A 217 -1.18 18.61 -10.72
CA LEU A 217 -1.95 18.34 -11.94
C LEU A 217 -1.63 16.97 -12.53
N TRP A 218 -0.44 16.44 -12.26
CA TRP A 218 -0.04 15.10 -12.67
C TRP A 218 -0.81 13.99 -11.93
N THR A 219 -1.21 14.22 -10.69
CA THR A 219 -1.87 13.21 -9.88
C THR A 219 -3.41 13.29 -9.90
N ASN A 220 -4.01 14.37 -10.40
CA ASN A 220 -5.46 14.62 -10.22
C ASN A 220 -6.26 14.87 -11.49
N ASP A 221 -5.65 14.94 -12.67
CA ASP A 221 -6.35 15.18 -13.93
C ASP A 221 -6.08 14.04 -14.93
N LYS A 222 -6.55 14.16 -16.18
CA LYS A 222 -6.30 13.19 -17.27
C LYS A 222 -4.93 12.47 -17.26
N PRO A 223 -3.84 13.02 -16.69
CA PRO A 223 -2.59 12.31 -16.46
C PRO A 223 -2.69 11.09 -15.54
N GLU A 224 -3.60 11.07 -14.53
CA GLU A 224 -3.80 9.87 -13.67
C GLU A 224 -4.29 8.69 -14.52
N GLU A 225 -5.30 8.92 -15.35
CA GLU A 225 -5.83 7.93 -16.28
C GLU A 225 -4.77 7.48 -17.31
N THR A 226 -4.05 8.44 -17.90
CA THR A 226 -2.95 8.18 -18.84
C THR A 226 -1.81 7.40 -18.21
N ASN A 227 -1.47 7.71 -16.96
CA ASN A 227 -0.40 7.04 -16.23
C ASN A 227 -0.80 5.63 -15.81
N LEU A 228 -2.04 5.43 -15.35
CA LEU A 228 -2.61 4.13 -15.05
C LEU A 228 -2.66 3.23 -16.29
N MET A 229 -3.10 3.76 -17.43
CA MET A 229 -3.16 3.01 -18.69
C MET A 229 -1.78 2.62 -19.19
N TRP A 230 -0.80 3.55 -19.12
CA TRP A 230 0.59 3.24 -19.46
C TRP A 230 1.17 2.16 -18.52
N TYR A 231 0.95 2.30 -17.23
CA TYR A 231 1.42 1.35 -16.23
C TYR A 231 0.82 -0.04 -16.47
N TYR A 232 -0.51 -0.10 -16.65
CA TYR A 232 -1.20 -1.35 -16.97
C TYR A 232 -0.62 -2.01 -18.22
N ALA A 233 -0.44 -1.26 -19.31
CA ALA A 233 0.10 -1.81 -20.55
C ALA A 233 1.54 -2.31 -20.42
N VAL A 234 2.37 -1.66 -19.58
CA VAL A 234 3.79 -2.02 -19.43
C VAL A 234 4.02 -3.16 -18.45
N TYR A 235 3.23 -3.24 -17.38
CA TYR A 235 3.47 -4.19 -16.29
C TYR A 235 2.37 -5.24 -16.16
N ASP A 236 1.11 -4.82 -15.98
CA ASP A 236 0.02 -5.75 -15.70
C ASP A 236 -0.45 -6.48 -16.96
N GLY A 237 -0.57 -5.78 -18.09
CA GLY A 237 -1.00 -6.35 -19.37
C GLY A 237 -0.07 -7.44 -19.90
N VAL A 238 1.23 -7.39 -19.54
CA VAL A 238 2.23 -8.41 -19.91
C VAL A 238 2.56 -9.37 -18.77
N SER A 239 1.80 -9.35 -17.68
CA SER A 239 1.99 -10.25 -16.54
C SER A 239 1.92 -11.72 -16.95
N MET A 240 2.44 -12.61 -16.11
CA MET A 240 2.45 -14.06 -16.38
C MET A 240 1.05 -14.61 -16.66
N GLU A 241 0.04 -14.12 -15.96
CA GLU A 241 -1.36 -14.54 -16.07
C GLU A 241 -1.93 -14.20 -17.44
N ASN A 242 -1.62 -13.02 -17.98
CA ASN A 242 -2.15 -12.52 -19.23
C ASN A 242 -1.39 -12.98 -20.48
N ARG A 243 -0.17 -13.53 -20.34
CA ARG A 243 0.69 -13.87 -21.48
C ARG A 243 0.04 -14.80 -22.51
N LYS A 244 -0.75 -15.76 -22.05
CA LYS A 244 -1.46 -16.71 -22.92
C LYS A 244 -2.45 -15.97 -23.82
N ASP A 245 -3.25 -15.10 -23.24
CA ASP A 245 -4.29 -14.36 -23.97
C ASP A 245 -3.66 -13.28 -24.88
N VAL A 246 -2.59 -12.63 -24.41
CA VAL A 246 -1.81 -11.71 -25.24
C VAL A 246 -1.31 -12.38 -26.51
N LYS A 247 -0.80 -13.63 -26.40
CA LYS A 247 -0.31 -14.39 -27.56
C LYS A 247 -1.42 -14.96 -28.42
N LEU A 248 -2.48 -15.48 -27.80
CA LEU A 248 -3.58 -16.15 -28.54
C LEU A 248 -4.42 -15.16 -29.35
N TYR A 249 -4.66 -13.98 -28.80
CA TYR A 249 -5.50 -12.94 -29.43
C TYR A 249 -4.71 -11.81 -30.08
N GLU A 250 -3.37 -11.95 -30.17
CA GLU A 250 -2.46 -10.96 -30.80
C GLU A 250 -2.64 -9.54 -30.26
N VAL A 251 -2.87 -9.42 -28.92
CA VAL A 251 -3.15 -8.13 -28.25
C VAL A 251 -1.90 -7.24 -28.16
N GLU A 252 -0.75 -7.72 -28.66
CA GLU A 252 0.54 -7.01 -28.57
C GLU A 252 0.48 -5.59 -29.17
N ASP A 253 -0.19 -5.43 -30.31
CA ASP A 253 -0.24 -4.12 -30.97
C ASP A 253 -1.13 -3.14 -30.21
N LEU A 254 -2.20 -3.60 -29.60
CA LEU A 254 -3.02 -2.80 -28.70
C LEU A 254 -2.21 -2.33 -27.48
N LEU A 255 -1.48 -3.24 -26.83
CA LEU A 255 -0.64 -2.90 -25.67
C LEU A 255 0.50 -1.95 -26.06
N LYS A 256 1.12 -2.14 -27.22
CA LYS A 256 2.12 -1.23 -27.78
C LYS A 256 1.53 0.16 -28.04
N GLU A 257 0.35 0.23 -28.66
CA GLU A 257 -0.33 1.50 -28.91
C GLU A 257 -0.58 2.27 -27.61
N TYR A 258 -1.15 1.63 -26.61
CA TYR A 258 -1.35 2.23 -25.28
C TYR A 258 -0.04 2.66 -24.64
N THR A 259 1.00 1.82 -24.70
CA THR A 259 2.33 2.16 -24.17
C THR A 259 2.93 3.38 -24.87
N PHE A 260 2.90 3.43 -26.21
CA PHE A 260 3.52 4.51 -26.97
C PHE A 260 2.70 5.81 -26.96
N VAL A 261 1.37 5.71 -27.06
CA VAL A 261 0.49 6.90 -27.06
C VAL A 261 0.54 7.56 -25.68
N HIS A 262 0.29 6.81 -24.62
CA HIS A 262 0.28 7.38 -23.26
C HIS A 262 1.68 7.71 -22.75
N GLY A 263 2.69 6.91 -23.10
CA GLY A 263 4.09 7.23 -22.81
C GLY A 263 4.56 8.52 -23.49
N ARG A 264 4.10 8.81 -24.71
CA ARG A 264 4.42 10.06 -25.41
C ARG A 264 3.74 11.27 -24.77
N GLU A 265 2.49 11.15 -24.34
CA GLU A 265 1.80 12.20 -23.60
C GLU A 265 2.49 12.48 -22.26
N PHE A 266 2.85 11.44 -21.54
CA PHE A 266 3.66 11.52 -20.33
C PHE A 266 4.98 12.26 -20.54
N LEU A 267 5.73 11.92 -21.60
CA LEU A 267 6.98 12.59 -21.92
C LEU A 267 6.78 14.07 -22.26
N LYS A 268 5.75 14.42 -23.03
CA LYS A 268 5.42 15.83 -23.33
C LYS A 268 5.13 16.63 -22.06
N TYR A 269 4.45 16.02 -21.10
CA TYR A 269 4.16 16.64 -19.82
C TYR A 269 5.43 16.83 -18.97
N LYS A 270 6.28 15.80 -18.92
CA LYS A 270 7.60 15.83 -18.26
C LYS A 270 8.52 16.88 -18.88
N ASP A 271 8.56 16.98 -20.20
CA ASP A 271 9.32 17.99 -20.90
C ASP A 271 8.85 19.41 -20.56
N LYS A 272 7.54 19.64 -20.49
CA LYS A 272 6.97 20.93 -20.08
C LYS A 272 7.31 21.29 -18.63
N LEU A 273 7.33 20.30 -17.73
CA LEU A 273 7.73 20.48 -16.34
C LEU A 273 9.23 20.73 -16.22
N VAL A 274 10.07 19.86 -16.79
CA VAL A 274 11.52 19.89 -16.63
C VAL A 274 12.13 21.04 -17.44
N ALA A 275 11.91 21.09 -18.75
CA ALA A 275 12.48 22.14 -19.59
C ALA A 275 11.77 23.48 -19.44
N GLY A 276 10.44 23.47 -19.24
CA GLY A 276 9.64 24.70 -19.14
C GLY A 276 9.81 25.41 -17.80
N THR A 277 9.60 24.73 -16.69
CA THR A 277 9.52 25.36 -15.37
C THR A 277 10.80 25.18 -14.57
N SER A 278 11.30 23.94 -14.45
CA SER A 278 12.53 23.66 -13.71
C SER A 278 13.75 24.26 -14.40
N GLY A 279 13.85 24.15 -15.73
CA GLY A 279 14.95 24.76 -16.50
C GLY A 279 14.96 26.29 -16.39
N ARG A 280 13.79 26.94 -16.43
CA ARG A 280 13.71 28.40 -16.22
C ARG A 280 14.09 28.79 -14.79
N ARG A 281 13.68 28.01 -13.80
CA ARG A 281 14.09 28.20 -12.41
C ARG A 281 15.61 28.15 -12.31
N GLU A 282 16.23 27.07 -12.77
CA GLU A 282 17.68 26.90 -12.73
C GLU A 282 18.42 28.07 -13.43
N PHE A 283 17.94 28.50 -14.60
CA PHE A 283 18.51 29.62 -15.30
C PHE A 283 18.47 30.92 -14.50
N VAL A 284 17.30 31.31 -13.98
CA VAL A 284 17.12 32.54 -13.20
C VAL A 284 17.94 32.49 -11.91
N VAL A 285 17.90 31.39 -11.21
CA VAL A 285 18.63 31.19 -9.95
C VAL A 285 20.14 31.28 -10.17
N ASN A 286 20.67 30.64 -11.22
CA ASN A 286 22.10 30.70 -11.51
C ASN A 286 22.57 32.10 -11.88
N ILE A 287 21.77 32.89 -12.62
CA ILE A 287 22.06 34.31 -12.90
C ILE A 287 22.12 35.12 -11.61
N LEU A 288 21.13 34.96 -10.72
CA LEU A 288 21.09 35.67 -9.44
C LEU A 288 22.26 35.28 -8.54
N ASN A 289 22.63 34.00 -8.48
CA ASN A 289 23.80 33.53 -7.75
C ASN A 289 25.13 34.06 -8.32
N ALA A 290 25.23 34.16 -9.64
CA ALA A 290 26.39 34.81 -10.30
C ALA A 290 26.43 36.30 -9.96
N GLY A 291 25.26 36.96 -9.90
CA GLY A 291 25.15 38.35 -9.44
C GLY A 291 25.63 38.54 -7.98
N VAL A 292 25.20 37.68 -7.08
CA VAL A 292 25.70 37.70 -5.67
C VAL A 292 27.21 37.59 -5.64
N ARG A 293 27.78 36.61 -6.33
CA ARG A 293 29.25 36.44 -6.41
C ARG A 293 29.94 37.68 -6.93
N GLY A 294 29.48 38.24 -8.05
CA GLY A 294 30.05 39.43 -8.68
C GLY A 294 30.03 40.64 -7.73
N VAL A 295 28.88 40.90 -7.09
CA VAL A 295 28.71 41.98 -6.14
C VAL A 295 29.62 41.77 -4.89
N CYS A 296 29.67 40.56 -4.37
CA CYS A 296 30.53 40.23 -3.22
C CYS A 296 32.02 40.43 -3.56
N TYR A 297 32.48 39.93 -4.72
CA TYR A 297 33.87 40.11 -5.12
C TYR A 297 34.21 41.58 -5.32
N LEU A 298 33.39 42.36 -6.04
CA LEU A 298 33.61 43.77 -6.27
C LEU A 298 33.69 44.54 -4.96
N PHE A 299 32.72 44.33 -4.09
CA PHE A 299 32.63 45.00 -2.78
C PHE A 299 33.81 44.70 -1.89
N LEU A 300 34.12 43.42 -1.67
CA LEU A 300 35.19 42.99 -0.78
C LEU A 300 36.56 43.38 -1.35
N THR A 301 36.74 43.40 -2.70
CA THR A 301 37.98 43.85 -3.32
C THR A 301 38.19 45.35 -3.14
N LEU A 302 37.13 46.17 -3.21
CA LEU A 302 37.20 47.59 -2.94
C LEU A 302 37.60 47.89 -1.48
N ILE A 303 37.09 47.11 -0.53
CA ILE A 303 37.46 47.25 0.89
C ILE A 303 38.91 46.78 1.13
N ALA A 304 39.34 45.71 0.48
CA ALA A 304 40.70 45.19 0.57
C ALA A 304 41.73 46.17 -0.04
N ALA A 305 41.41 46.80 -1.17
CA ALA A 305 42.24 47.81 -1.80
C ALA A 305 42.43 49.06 -0.92
N GLY A 306 41.43 49.37 -0.05
CA GLY A 306 41.54 50.42 0.98
C GLY A 306 42.32 50.01 2.23
N GLY A 307 42.93 48.82 2.27
CA GLY A 307 43.71 48.32 3.39
C GLY A 307 42.85 47.81 4.58
N GLY A 308 41.51 47.66 4.36
CA GLY A 308 40.58 47.26 5.41
C GLY A 308 40.53 45.76 5.72
N ILE A 309 40.94 44.91 4.79
CA ILE A 309 40.81 43.44 4.89
C ILE A 309 42.02 42.75 4.25
N ALA A 310 42.58 41.72 4.91
CA ALA A 310 43.62 40.86 4.33
C ALA A 310 43.07 39.99 3.17
N ALA A 311 43.93 39.68 2.18
CA ALA A 311 43.54 38.92 0.99
C ALA A 311 42.93 37.53 1.34
N GLY A 312 43.46 36.85 2.35
CA GLY A 312 42.89 35.58 2.83
C GLY A 312 41.49 35.70 3.38
N MET A 313 41.15 36.82 4.04
CA MET A 313 39.80 37.08 4.54
C MET A 313 38.80 37.36 3.40
N LEU A 314 39.24 37.91 2.25
CA LEU A 314 38.40 38.12 1.10
C LEU A 314 37.81 36.80 0.60
N VAL A 315 38.64 35.77 0.41
CA VAL A 315 38.18 34.43 -0.03
C VAL A 315 37.21 33.84 0.95
N ARG A 316 37.46 33.96 2.26
CA ARG A 316 36.58 33.48 3.32
C ARG A 316 35.20 34.14 3.24
N TYR A 317 35.13 35.45 3.14
CA TYR A 317 33.85 36.16 3.17
C TYR A 317 33.04 35.94 1.92
N VAL A 318 33.66 35.87 0.74
CA VAL A 318 32.97 35.51 -0.51
C VAL A 318 32.34 34.11 -0.39
N ALA A 319 33.13 33.12 0.05
CA ALA A 319 32.65 31.76 0.23
C ALA A 319 31.51 31.68 1.26
N CYS A 320 31.57 32.44 2.35
CA CYS A 320 30.49 32.47 3.36
C CYS A 320 29.22 33.15 2.84
N PHE A 321 29.31 34.24 2.08
CA PHE A 321 28.15 34.89 1.45
C PHE A 321 27.50 33.97 0.42
N GLU A 322 28.28 33.30 -0.42
CA GLU A 322 27.76 32.33 -1.39
C GLU A 322 27.04 31.17 -0.69
N ARG A 323 27.66 30.58 0.33
CA ARG A 323 27.02 29.51 1.11
C ARG A 323 25.74 29.96 1.81
N LEU A 324 25.72 31.18 2.39
CA LEU A 324 24.52 31.73 3.02
C LEU A 324 23.38 31.88 2.02
N THR A 325 23.66 32.47 0.83
CA THR A 325 22.67 32.68 -0.22
C THR A 325 22.09 31.34 -0.69
N ASN A 326 22.97 30.38 -1.00
CA ASN A 326 22.56 29.05 -1.43
C ASN A 326 21.75 28.31 -0.34
N SER A 327 22.13 28.46 0.94
CA SER A 327 21.41 27.82 2.04
C SER A 327 20.03 28.40 2.23
N VAL A 328 19.86 29.73 2.18
CA VAL A 328 18.53 30.38 2.28
C VAL A 328 17.62 29.91 1.17
N GLN A 329 18.14 29.84 -0.06
CA GLN A 329 17.41 29.37 -1.23
C GLN A 329 17.00 27.89 -1.08
N ASN A 330 17.97 27.03 -0.71
CA ASN A 330 17.72 25.59 -0.58
C ASN A 330 16.78 25.26 0.59
N ILE A 331 16.82 26.02 1.69
CA ILE A 331 15.84 25.87 2.80
C ILE A 331 14.41 26.04 2.27
N LEU A 332 14.16 27.06 1.44
CA LEU A 332 12.85 27.30 0.85
C LEU A 332 12.43 26.17 -0.10
N HIS A 333 13.37 25.69 -0.90
CA HIS A 333 13.15 24.56 -1.82
C HIS A 333 12.84 23.26 -1.07
N ASP A 334 13.71 22.88 -0.12
CA ASP A 334 13.61 21.62 0.61
C ASP A 334 12.40 21.62 1.56
N ALA A 335 12.02 22.79 2.10
CA ALA A 335 10.79 22.93 2.88
C ALA A 335 9.52 22.71 2.02
N GLN A 336 9.52 23.18 0.76
CA GLN A 336 8.41 22.93 -0.18
C GLN A 336 8.37 21.44 -0.57
N ALA A 337 9.54 20.83 -0.84
CA ALA A 337 9.63 19.40 -1.13
C ALA A 337 9.15 18.56 0.06
N PHE A 338 9.55 18.92 1.28
CA PHE A 338 9.09 18.25 2.50
C PHE A 338 7.57 18.35 2.69
N LEU A 339 7.00 19.54 2.44
CA LEU A 339 5.54 19.74 2.49
C LEU A 339 4.82 18.90 1.43
N LEU A 340 5.38 18.76 0.23
CA LEU A 340 4.81 17.92 -0.83
C LEU A 340 4.79 16.44 -0.41
N VAL A 341 5.89 15.95 0.17
CA VAL A 341 5.96 14.58 0.72
C VAL A 341 4.95 14.40 1.85
N ALA A 342 4.86 15.35 2.80
CA ALA A 342 3.90 15.30 3.90
C ALA A 342 2.45 15.21 3.39
N ARG A 343 2.15 15.87 2.31
CA ARG A 343 0.85 15.87 1.67
C ARG A 343 0.54 14.54 0.97
N ARG A 344 1.49 13.97 0.23
CA ARG A 344 1.32 12.66 -0.40
C ARG A 344 1.20 11.54 0.62
N GLN A 345 2.03 11.57 1.66
CA GLN A 345 1.96 10.59 2.74
C GLN A 345 0.67 10.69 3.58
N SER A 346 -0.12 11.78 3.45
CA SER A 346 -1.43 11.85 4.10
C SER A 346 -2.37 10.73 3.65
N THR A 347 -2.25 10.24 2.42
CA THR A 347 -3.00 9.09 1.88
C THR A 347 -2.66 7.80 2.64
N THR A 348 -1.37 7.54 2.85
CA THR A 348 -0.89 6.39 3.64
C THR A 348 -1.38 6.47 5.09
N PHE A 349 -1.32 7.66 5.69
CA PHE A 349 -1.77 7.84 7.08
C PHE A 349 -3.30 7.73 7.21
N GLU A 350 -4.05 8.20 6.22
CA GLU A 350 -5.50 8.04 6.14
C GLU A 350 -5.87 6.55 6.08
N PHE A 351 -5.15 5.75 5.28
CA PHE A 351 -5.32 4.31 5.21
C PHE A 351 -5.04 3.64 6.57
N LEU A 352 -3.95 4.01 7.24
CA LEU A 352 -3.60 3.46 8.57
C LEU A 352 -4.60 3.86 9.66
N ASP A 353 -5.26 5.02 9.52
CA ASP A 353 -6.23 5.55 10.49
C ASP A 353 -7.67 5.02 10.26
N ILE A 354 -7.95 4.24 9.20
CA ILE A 354 -9.27 3.64 8.96
C ILE A 354 -9.66 2.81 10.18
N GLN A 355 -10.80 3.11 10.76
CA GLN A 355 -11.39 2.30 11.84
C GLN A 355 -12.33 1.28 11.22
N GLY A 356 -12.31 0.05 11.72
CA GLY A 356 -13.20 -1.00 11.27
C GLY A 356 -14.68 -0.59 11.43
N SER A 357 -15.48 -0.95 10.42
CA SER A 357 -16.91 -0.60 10.36
C SER A 357 -17.80 -1.55 11.16
N PHE A 358 -17.28 -2.70 11.62
CA PHE A 358 -18.05 -3.69 12.33
C PHE A 358 -18.34 -3.34 13.78
N HIS A 359 -19.52 -3.76 14.24
CA HIS A 359 -19.85 -3.79 15.66
C HIS A 359 -19.01 -4.88 16.35
N GLU A 360 -18.09 -4.51 17.21
CA GLU A 360 -17.36 -5.45 18.06
C GLU A 360 -18.29 -5.96 19.18
N GLY A 361 -18.97 -7.08 18.91
CA GLY A 361 -19.68 -7.83 19.94
C GLY A 361 -18.69 -8.42 20.94
N LYS A 362 -19.13 -8.59 22.19
CA LYS A 362 -18.30 -9.13 23.29
C LYS A 362 -18.91 -10.35 23.95
N LEU A 363 -20.06 -10.82 23.47
CA LEU A 363 -20.68 -12.02 24.02
C LEU A 363 -19.91 -13.26 23.53
N PRO A 364 -19.46 -14.13 24.43
CA PRO A 364 -18.88 -15.40 24.02
C PRO A 364 -19.95 -16.27 23.35
N VAL A 365 -19.53 -17.07 22.37
CA VAL A 365 -20.39 -18.08 21.79
C VAL A 365 -20.42 -19.30 22.71
N GLU A 366 -21.62 -19.73 23.10
CA GLU A 366 -21.78 -20.95 23.91
C GLU A 366 -21.27 -22.16 23.11
N LYS A 367 -20.26 -22.85 23.66
CA LYS A 367 -19.74 -24.08 23.06
C LYS A 367 -20.68 -25.23 23.43
N ARG A 368 -21.44 -25.69 22.46
CA ARG A 368 -22.41 -26.78 22.65
C ARG A 368 -21.85 -28.11 22.18
N SER A 369 -21.81 -29.08 23.06
CA SER A 369 -21.36 -30.45 22.75
C SER A 369 -22.36 -31.22 21.86
N ASP A 370 -23.63 -30.77 21.83
CA ASP A 370 -24.69 -31.33 21.01
C ASP A 370 -24.72 -30.72 19.59
N ASN A 371 -23.91 -29.70 19.30
CA ASN A 371 -23.92 -28.90 18.08
C ASN A 371 -25.29 -28.31 17.72
N GLU A 372 -26.20 -28.22 18.70
CA GLU A 372 -27.56 -27.70 18.49
C GLU A 372 -27.57 -26.16 18.39
N TYR A 373 -27.16 -25.62 17.26
CA TYR A 373 -27.19 -24.20 16.94
C TYR A 373 -28.31 -23.90 15.95
N GLU A 374 -29.21 -23.00 16.28
CA GLU A 374 -30.26 -22.49 15.42
C GLU A 374 -29.85 -21.15 14.83
N VAL A 375 -29.88 -21.02 13.49
CA VAL A 375 -29.64 -19.76 12.80
C VAL A 375 -30.93 -19.30 12.11
N GLU A 376 -31.27 -18.02 12.28
CA GLU A 376 -32.48 -17.44 11.69
C GLU A 376 -32.20 -16.09 11.05
N PHE A 377 -32.55 -15.94 9.78
CA PHE A 377 -32.59 -14.67 9.05
C PHE A 377 -34.01 -14.10 9.21
N ARG A 378 -34.11 -12.85 9.72
CA ARG A 378 -35.40 -12.16 9.90
C ARG A 378 -35.42 -10.88 9.09
N ASP A 379 -36.23 -10.88 8.02
CA ASP A 379 -36.47 -9.74 7.14
C ASP A 379 -35.17 -9.07 6.65
N VAL A 380 -34.21 -9.91 6.22
CA VAL A 380 -32.85 -9.45 5.87
C VAL A 380 -32.83 -8.90 4.47
N SER A 381 -32.47 -7.63 4.33
CA SER A 381 -32.14 -6.99 3.06
C SER A 381 -30.68 -6.54 3.07
N PHE A 382 -30.00 -6.69 1.92
CA PHE A 382 -28.59 -6.36 1.82
C PHE A 382 -28.20 -5.76 0.47
N ARG A 383 -27.36 -4.72 0.51
CA ARG A 383 -26.69 -4.10 -0.63
C ARG A 383 -25.18 -4.10 -0.43
N TYR A 384 -24.43 -4.44 -1.47
CA TYR A 384 -22.97 -4.31 -1.45
C TYR A 384 -22.52 -2.85 -1.35
N PRO A 385 -21.37 -2.56 -0.73
CA PRO A 385 -20.81 -1.22 -0.68
C PRO A 385 -20.70 -0.59 -2.07
N GLY A 386 -21.20 0.64 -2.22
CA GLY A 386 -21.16 1.38 -3.49
C GLY A 386 -22.19 0.95 -4.55
N ARG A 387 -23.09 0.00 -4.27
CA ARG A 387 -24.18 -0.40 -5.16
C ARG A 387 -25.53 0.08 -4.62
N GLU A 388 -26.44 0.44 -5.54
CA GLU A 388 -27.82 0.84 -5.18
C GLU A 388 -28.78 -0.35 -5.14
N GLU A 389 -28.49 -1.40 -5.90
CA GLU A 389 -29.33 -2.59 -6.02
C GLU A 389 -29.17 -3.53 -4.83
N TYR A 390 -30.31 -4.07 -4.36
CA TYR A 390 -30.32 -5.10 -3.31
C TYR A 390 -29.90 -6.45 -3.89
N ALA A 391 -28.92 -7.09 -3.23
CA ALA A 391 -28.53 -8.47 -3.52
C ALA A 391 -29.40 -9.49 -2.77
N LEU A 392 -29.98 -9.10 -1.61
CA LEU A 392 -31.04 -9.83 -0.91
C LEU A 392 -32.14 -8.84 -0.53
N ARG A 393 -33.41 -9.31 -0.58
CA ARG A 393 -34.61 -8.51 -0.28
C ARG A 393 -35.53 -9.31 0.64
N HIS A 394 -35.88 -8.73 1.79
CA HIS A 394 -36.85 -9.27 2.74
C HIS A 394 -36.67 -10.78 3.01
N PHE A 395 -35.40 -11.23 3.01
CA PHE A 395 -35.03 -12.63 3.07
C PHE A 395 -35.28 -13.19 4.47
N ASN A 396 -36.06 -14.28 4.52
CA ASN A 396 -36.38 -15.01 5.75
C ASN A 396 -35.98 -16.47 5.59
N LEU A 397 -35.17 -16.98 6.50
CA LEU A 397 -34.73 -18.36 6.51
C LEU A 397 -34.44 -18.82 7.94
N LYS A 398 -34.92 -19.99 8.29
CA LYS A 398 -34.55 -20.68 9.52
C LYS A 398 -33.84 -21.97 9.15
N LEU A 399 -32.61 -22.12 9.61
CA LEU A 399 -31.78 -23.31 9.45
C LEU A 399 -32.07 -24.26 10.60
N ARG A 400 -32.36 -25.52 10.29
CA ARG A 400 -32.53 -26.58 11.29
C ARG A 400 -31.21 -27.29 11.52
N ILE A 401 -30.98 -27.67 12.73
CA ILE A 401 -29.78 -28.33 13.18
C ILE A 401 -29.68 -29.74 12.57
N GLY A 402 -28.47 -30.08 12.09
CA GLY A 402 -28.21 -31.38 11.48
C GLY A 402 -28.85 -31.57 10.09
N GLU A 403 -29.45 -30.51 9.51
CA GLU A 403 -30.09 -30.55 8.19
C GLU A 403 -29.07 -30.29 7.08
N ARG A 404 -29.16 -31.05 6.00
CA ARG A 404 -28.42 -30.79 4.76
C ARG A 404 -29.30 -29.96 3.83
N MET A 405 -28.95 -28.71 3.68
CA MET A 405 -29.71 -27.77 2.86
C MET A 405 -29.01 -27.50 1.52
N ALA A 406 -29.72 -27.67 0.43
CA ALA A 406 -29.26 -27.15 -0.87
C ALA A 406 -29.81 -25.76 -1.13
N VAL A 407 -28.98 -24.88 -1.64
CA VAL A 407 -29.35 -23.54 -2.10
C VAL A 407 -29.16 -23.48 -3.61
N VAL A 408 -30.23 -23.30 -4.35
CA VAL A 408 -30.24 -23.31 -5.82
C VAL A 408 -30.86 -22.05 -6.38
N GLY A 409 -30.61 -21.74 -7.63
CA GLY A 409 -31.17 -20.58 -8.32
C GLY A 409 -30.23 -20.05 -9.40
N ARG A 410 -30.71 -19.08 -10.16
CA ARG A 410 -29.91 -18.47 -11.25
C ARG A 410 -28.68 -17.76 -10.75
N ASN A 411 -27.72 -17.49 -11.65
CA ASN A 411 -26.55 -16.67 -11.31
C ASN A 411 -27.01 -15.27 -10.89
N GLY A 412 -26.38 -14.72 -9.84
CA GLY A 412 -26.75 -13.40 -9.30
C GLY A 412 -28.03 -13.37 -8.47
N SER A 413 -28.66 -14.52 -8.16
CA SER A 413 -29.90 -14.57 -7.35
C SER A 413 -29.68 -14.33 -5.83
N GLY A 414 -28.43 -14.17 -5.33
CA GLY A 414 -28.16 -13.87 -3.93
C GLY A 414 -27.60 -15.03 -3.10
N LYS A 415 -27.35 -16.21 -3.67
CA LYS A 415 -26.90 -17.43 -2.96
C LYS A 415 -25.59 -17.23 -2.17
N THR A 416 -24.52 -16.81 -2.84
CA THR A 416 -23.22 -16.52 -2.21
C THR A 416 -23.31 -15.35 -1.22
N THR A 417 -24.19 -14.38 -1.49
CA THR A 417 -24.46 -13.25 -0.59
C THR A 417 -25.03 -13.74 0.74
N MET A 418 -25.94 -14.70 0.74
CA MET A 418 -26.49 -15.31 1.95
C MET A 418 -25.37 -15.94 2.80
N ILE A 419 -24.46 -16.72 2.19
CA ILE A 419 -23.31 -17.30 2.92
C ILE A 419 -22.39 -16.21 3.48
N LYS A 420 -22.08 -15.18 2.70
CA LYS A 420 -21.23 -14.07 3.17
C LYS A 420 -21.84 -13.35 4.37
N LEU A 421 -23.15 -13.17 4.40
CA LEU A 421 -23.89 -12.61 5.54
C LEU A 421 -23.93 -13.57 6.73
N LEU A 422 -24.14 -14.85 6.49
CA LEU A 422 -24.13 -15.89 7.53
C LEU A 422 -22.77 -15.97 8.22
N CYS A 423 -21.70 -15.91 7.45
CA CYS A 423 -20.31 -15.85 7.98
C CYS A 423 -19.92 -14.46 8.52
N ARG A 424 -20.88 -13.53 8.58
CA ARG A 424 -20.61 -12.17 9.04
C ARG A 424 -19.41 -11.51 8.34
N LEU A 425 -19.17 -11.86 7.05
CA LEU A 425 -18.25 -11.09 6.18
C LEU A 425 -18.85 -9.72 5.83
N TYR A 426 -20.18 -9.61 5.85
CA TYR A 426 -20.94 -8.37 5.77
C TYR A 426 -22.04 -8.36 6.84
N GLU A 427 -22.49 -7.17 7.20
CA GLU A 427 -23.67 -6.98 8.05
C GLU A 427 -24.90 -6.64 7.17
N PRO A 428 -26.11 -7.12 7.52
CA PRO A 428 -27.33 -6.76 6.81
C PRO A 428 -27.54 -5.25 6.74
N THR A 429 -28.07 -4.75 5.61
CA THR A 429 -28.49 -3.34 5.49
C THR A 429 -29.77 -3.11 6.31
N GLU A 430 -30.71 -4.08 6.28
CA GLU A 430 -31.97 -4.06 7.02
C GLU A 430 -32.23 -5.47 7.57
N GLY A 431 -32.98 -5.56 8.68
CA GLY A 431 -33.24 -6.82 9.35
C GLY A 431 -32.06 -7.28 10.21
N ALA A 432 -32.09 -8.55 10.62
CA ALA A 432 -31.03 -9.13 11.46
C ALA A 432 -30.94 -10.64 11.30
N ILE A 433 -29.75 -11.18 11.61
CA ILE A 433 -29.48 -12.62 11.66
C ILE A 433 -29.28 -13.00 13.13
N TYR A 434 -29.88 -14.09 13.54
CA TYR A 434 -29.86 -14.54 14.92
C TYR A 434 -29.21 -15.93 15.01
N LEU A 435 -28.41 -16.12 16.05
CA LEU A 435 -27.89 -17.41 16.51
C LEU A 435 -28.53 -17.70 17.87
N ASN A 436 -29.31 -18.80 17.98
CA ASN A 436 -30.05 -19.16 19.19
C ASN A 436 -30.89 -18.00 19.77
N GLY A 437 -31.52 -17.22 18.89
CA GLY A 437 -32.34 -16.05 19.25
C GLY A 437 -31.57 -14.79 19.64
N VAL A 438 -30.24 -14.81 19.62
CA VAL A 438 -29.38 -13.64 19.88
C VAL A 438 -28.82 -13.11 18.57
N ASP A 439 -28.92 -11.80 18.34
CA ASP A 439 -28.34 -11.14 17.16
C ASP A 439 -26.84 -11.41 17.04
N ILE A 440 -26.39 -11.90 15.87
CA ILE A 440 -24.99 -12.30 15.63
C ILE A 440 -23.99 -11.17 15.83
N ARG A 441 -24.42 -9.91 15.71
CA ARG A 441 -23.57 -8.72 15.93
C ARG A 441 -23.11 -8.56 17.38
N LYS A 442 -23.79 -9.20 18.33
CA LYS A 442 -23.46 -9.15 19.75
C LYS A 442 -22.35 -10.10 20.17
N PHE A 443 -22.10 -11.14 19.39
CA PHE A 443 -21.07 -12.13 19.68
C PHE A 443 -19.67 -11.61 19.34
N ASP A 444 -18.67 -12.13 20.05
CA ASP A 444 -17.27 -11.99 19.67
C ASP A 444 -17.08 -12.55 18.26
N TYR A 445 -16.45 -11.76 17.40
CA TYR A 445 -16.33 -12.10 15.98
C TYR A 445 -15.49 -13.37 15.75
N SER A 446 -14.39 -13.51 16.48
CA SER A 446 -13.48 -14.64 16.33
C SER A 446 -14.12 -15.95 16.78
N GLU A 447 -14.85 -15.93 17.89
CA GLU A 447 -15.58 -17.09 18.39
C GLU A 447 -16.76 -17.47 17.46
N TYR A 448 -17.48 -16.46 16.94
CA TYR A 448 -18.56 -16.71 15.98
C TYR A 448 -18.04 -17.37 14.70
N MET A 449 -16.90 -16.91 14.17
CA MET A 449 -16.27 -17.47 12.97
C MET A 449 -15.78 -18.92 13.17
N GLN A 450 -15.55 -19.37 14.40
CA GLN A 450 -15.21 -20.77 14.68
C GLN A 450 -16.37 -21.74 14.42
N LEU A 451 -17.60 -21.25 14.38
CA LEU A 451 -18.76 -22.08 14.07
C LEU A 451 -18.84 -22.55 12.63
N PHE A 452 -18.12 -21.93 11.70
CA PHE A 452 -18.24 -22.15 10.27
C PHE A 452 -16.97 -22.68 9.64
N SER A 453 -17.08 -23.78 8.90
CA SER A 453 -16.10 -24.25 7.91
C SER A 453 -16.63 -23.93 6.53
N VAL A 454 -15.91 -23.10 5.76
CA VAL A 454 -16.40 -22.57 4.48
C VAL A 454 -15.44 -22.89 3.36
N VAL A 455 -15.99 -23.34 2.23
CA VAL A 455 -15.26 -23.39 0.95
C VAL A 455 -16.01 -22.50 -0.03
N PHE A 456 -15.43 -21.35 -0.37
CA PHE A 456 -15.96 -20.45 -1.39
C PHE A 456 -15.55 -20.92 -2.79
N GLN A 457 -16.26 -20.47 -3.81
CA GLN A 457 -15.96 -20.76 -5.22
C GLN A 457 -14.58 -20.19 -5.62
N ASP A 458 -14.24 -19.00 -5.11
CA ASP A 458 -13.02 -18.23 -5.36
C ASP A 458 -11.96 -18.43 -4.27
N PHE A 459 -11.88 -19.62 -3.68
CA PHE A 459 -10.91 -19.94 -2.64
C PHE A 459 -9.46 -19.74 -3.11
N SER A 460 -8.58 -19.34 -2.19
CA SER A 460 -7.15 -19.21 -2.43
C SER A 460 -6.33 -20.21 -1.61
N LEU A 461 -5.29 -20.74 -2.23
CA LEU A 461 -4.21 -21.44 -1.55
C LEU A 461 -2.98 -20.54 -1.53
N PHE A 462 -2.28 -20.56 -0.41
CA PHE A 462 -1.05 -19.80 -0.23
C PHE A 462 0.17 -20.62 -0.67
N ASP A 463 1.22 -19.97 -1.10
CA ASP A 463 2.48 -20.60 -1.51
C ASP A 463 3.28 -21.12 -0.28
N TYR A 464 2.60 -21.86 0.61
CA TYR A 464 3.12 -22.55 1.78
C TYR A 464 2.97 -24.05 1.61
N SER A 465 3.31 -24.84 2.65
CA SER A 465 3.11 -26.29 2.62
C SER A 465 1.63 -26.67 2.55
N ILE A 466 1.34 -27.87 2.07
CA ILE A 466 -0.02 -28.44 2.08
C ILE A 466 -0.57 -28.43 3.52
N ALA A 467 0.26 -28.83 4.49
CA ALA A 467 -0.14 -28.87 5.89
C ALA A 467 -0.52 -27.50 6.44
N GLU A 468 0.28 -26.46 6.18
CA GLU A 468 -0.03 -25.08 6.59
C GLU A 468 -1.30 -24.55 5.92
N ASN A 469 -1.54 -24.93 4.65
CA ASN A 469 -2.76 -24.59 3.95
C ASN A 469 -4.00 -25.25 4.53
N VAL A 470 -3.92 -26.54 4.88
CA VAL A 470 -5.03 -27.28 5.48
C VAL A 470 -5.32 -26.80 6.90
N ALA A 471 -4.29 -26.63 7.72
CA ALA A 471 -4.43 -26.19 9.09
C ALA A 471 -4.71 -24.69 9.25
N ALA A 472 -4.47 -23.90 8.18
CA ALA A 472 -4.48 -22.44 8.21
C ALA A 472 -3.56 -21.87 9.31
N GLY A 473 -2.40 -22.51 9.55
CA GLY A 473 -1.44 -22.09 10.56
C GLY A 473 -0.19 -22.97 10.61
N ARG A 474 0.83 -22.47 11.33
CA ARG A 474 2.12 -23.18 11.47
C ARG A 474 2.13 -24.31 12.49
N GLN A 475 1.20 -24.29 13.44
CA GLN A 475 1.05 -25.36 14.44
C GLN A 475 -0.12 -26.24 14.04
N TYR A 476 0.13 -27.51 13.76
CA TYR A 476 -0.88 -28.44 13.28
C TYR A 476 -0.63 -29.87 13.77
N ASP A 477 -1.71 -30.65 13.81
CA ASP A 477 -1.66 -32.09 13.96
C ASP A 477 -1.50 -32.74 12.58
N GLY A 478 -0.32 -33.26 12.30
CA GLY A 478 -0.01 -33.89 11.00
C GLY A 478 -0.84 -35.15 10.72
N GLY A 479 -1.32 -35.86 11.76
CA GLY A 479 -2.26 -36.98 11.61
C GLY A 479 -3.62 -36.48 11.12
N LYS A 480 -4.19 -35.49 11.81
CA LYS A 480 -5.47 -34.86 11.43
C LYS A 480 -5.41 -34.22 10.03
N VAL A 481 -4.26 -33.62 9.66
CA VAL A 481 -4.08 -33.07 8.30
C VAL A 481 -4.17 -34.18 7.25
N ARG A 482 -3.44 -35.31 7.45
CA ARG A 482 -3.49 -36.44 6.51
C ARG A 482 -4.90 -37.03 6.41
N ASP A 483 -5.56 -37.24 7.54
CA ASP A 483 -6.91 -37.77 7.56
C ASP A 483 -7.89 -36.86 6.80
N SER A 484 -7.81 -35.55 7.02
CA SER A 484 -8.62 -34.55 6.29
C SER A 484 -8.36 -34.56 4.78
N LEU A 485 -7.09 -34.73 4.36
CA LEU A 485 -6.72 -34.84 2.94
C LEU A 485 -7.24 -36.14 2.31
N ILE A 486 -7.16 -37.24 3.03
CA ILE A 486 -7.70 -38.54 2.58
C ILE A 486 -9.22 -38.45 2.41
N GLN A 487 -9.91 -37.89 3.42
CA GLN A 487 -11.35 -37.67 3.37
C GLN A 487 -11.76 -36.75 2.21
N ALA A 488 -10.98 -35.71 1.91
CA ALA A 488 -11.21 -34.83 0.76
C ALA A 488 -10.89 -35.49 -0.60
N GLY A 489 -10.53 -36.78 -0.64
CA GLY A 489 -10.18 -37.49 -1.88
C GLY A 489 -8.81 -37.12 -2.46
N PHE A 490 -7.89 -36.59 -1.61
CA PHE A 490 -6.52 -36.24 -2.05
C PHE A 490 -5.48 -37.34 -1.69
N GLY A 491 -5.90 -38.43 -1.07
CA GLY A 491 -5.04 -39.46 -0.50
C GLY A 491 -4.09 -40.14 -1.50
N GLU A 492 -4.55 -40.49 -2.71
CA GLU A 492 -3.72 -41.10 -3.73
C GLU A 492 -2.62 -40.13 -4.25
N ARG A 493 -3.01 -38.87 -4.45
CA ARG A 493 -2.06 -37.83 -4.85
C ARG A 493 -1.01 -37.58 -3.77
N LEU A 494 -1.42 -37.58 -2.51
CA LEU A 494 -0.53 -37.38 -1.35
C LEU A 494 0.56 -38.46 -1.25
N LYS A 495 0.24 -39.73 -1.56
CA LYS A 495 1.19 -40.82 -1.59
C LYS A 495 2.29 -40.65 -2.64
N GLY A 496 1.99 -39.94 -3.72
CA GLY A 496 2.92 -39.65 -4.80
C GLY A 496 3.81 -38.44 -4.60
N LEU A 497 3.68 -37.73 -3.46
CA LEU A 497 4.48 -36.55 -3.14
C LEU A 497 5.70 -36.97 -2.30
N ALA A 498 6.91 -36.53 -2.70
CA ALA A 498 8.15 -36.88 -2.00
C ALA A 498 8.12 -36.39 -0.53
N ASP A 499 7.68 -35.16 -0.29
CA ASP A 499 7.63 -34.55 1.04
C ASP A 499 6.25 -34.66 1.69
N GLY A 500 5.31 -35.38 1.07
CA GLY A 500 3.98 -35.61 1.61
C GLY A 500 3.23 -34.29 1.92
N ILE A 501 2.81 -34.13 3.17
CA ILE A 501 2.06 -32.92 3.63
C ILE A 501 2.94 -31.67 3.71
N GLU A 502 4.26 -31.80 3.73
CA GLU A 502 5.21 -30.68 3.78
C GLU A 502 5.54 -30.14 2.39
N SER A 503 5.04 -30.77 1.31
CA SER A 503 5.23 -30.29 -0.06
C SER A 503 4.70 -28.86 -0.21
N LEU A 504 5.53 -27.98 -0.78
CA LEU A 504 5.19 -26.57 -1.02
C LEU A 504 4.22 -26.43 -2.20
N ILE A 505 3.24 -25.55 -2.06
CA ILE A 505 2.28 -25.18 -3.09
C ILE A 505 2.80 -23.95 -3.83
N GLY A 506 2.73 -23.98 -5.18
CA GLY A 506 3.14 -22.83 -5.98
C GLY A 506 4.66 -22.69 -6.12
N LYS A 507 5.08 -21.68 -6.87
CA LYS A 507 6.50 -21.39 -7.16
C LYS A 507 6.93 -19.99 -6.67
N GLY A 508 6.18 -19.40 -5.75
CA GLY A 508 6.48 -18.07 -5.24
C GLY A 508 7.72 -18.01 -4.36
N PHE A 509 8.00 -19.08 -3.62
CA PHE A 509 9.14 -19.15 -2.70
C PHE A 509 10.18 -20.22 -3.09
N ASP A 510 9.77 -21.24 -3.84
CA ASP A 510 10.64 -22.36 -4.24
C ASP A 510 10.36 -22.77 -5.68
N GLU A 511 11.41 -22.92 -6.48
CA GLU A 511 11.30 -23.36 -7.87
C GLU A 511 10.79 -24.81 -7.98
N GLU A 512 11.01 -25.64 -6.95
CA GLU A 512 10.54 -27.02 -6.84
C GLU A 512 9.10 -27.13 -6.34
N GLY A 513 8.47 -25.99 -5.95
CA GLY A 513 7.09 -25.95 -5.50
C GLY A 513 6.10 -26.47 -6.55
N ILE A 514 5.06 -27.17 -6.08
CA ILE A 514 4.14 -27.95 -6.91
C ILE A 514 2.98 -27.08 -7.40
N LEU A 515 2.74 -27.11 -8.71
CA LEU A 515 1.56 -26.51 -9.31
C LEU A 515 0.45 -27.56 -9.39
N PHE A 516 -0.54 -27.45 -8.52
CA PHE A 516 -1.69 -28.33 -8.50
C PHE A 516 -2.74 -27.93 -9.54
N SER A 517 -3.43 -28.92 -10.10
CA SER A 517 -4.60 -28.71 -10.96
C SER A 517 -5.75 -28.05 -10.17
N GLY A 518 -6.75 -27.46 -10.86
CA GLY A 518 -7.91 -26.84 -10.21
C GLY A 518 -8.64 -27.81 -9.27
N GLY A 519 -8.82 -29.05 -9.69
CA GLY A 519 -9.45 -30.10 -8.88
C GLY A 519 -8.62 -30.51 -7.64
N GLU A 520 -7.30 -30.62 -7.78
CA GLU A 520 -6.41 -30.90 -6.64
C GLU A 520 -6.42 -29.75 -5.63
N ARG A 521 -6.37 -28.50 -6.10
CA ARG A 521 -6.47 -27.31 -5.26
C ARG A 521 -7.81 -27.29 -4.50
N GLN A 522 -8.88 -27.68 -5.16
CA GLN A 522 -10.21 -27.74 -4.55
C GLN A 522 -10.28 -28.80 -3.44
N LYS A 523 -9.68 -29.99 -3.64
CA LYS A 523 -9.58 -31.03 -2.61
C LYS A 523 -8.81 -30.55 -1.38
N ILE A 524 -7.73 -29.77 -1.57
CA ILE A 524 -6.99 -29.15 -0.45
C ILE A 524 -7.85 -28.13 0.30
N ALA A 525 -8.65 -27.31 -0.41
CA ALA A 525 -9.56 -26.35 0.23
C ALA A 525 -10.69 -27.06 1.02
N ILE A 526 -11.19 -28.19 0.51
CA ILE A 526 -12.13 -29.05 1.24
C ILE A 526 -11.46 -29.64 2.49
N ALA A 527 -10.21 -30.15 2.39
CA ALA A 527 -9.47 -30.67 3.53
C ALA A 527 -9.28 -29.60 4.63
N ARG A 528 -9.08 -28.32 4.26
CA ARG A 528 -9.05 -27.19 5.19
C ARG A 528 -10.35 -27.04 5.99
N ALA A 529 -11.48 -27.16 5.31
CA ALA A 529 -12.80 -27.09 5.97
C ALA A 529 -13.02 -28.27 6.91
N LEU A 530 -12.57 -29.47 6.54
CA LEU A 530 -12.65 -30.68 7.37
C LEU A 530 -11.74 -30.61 8.60
N TYR A 531 -10.51 -30.15 8.42
CA TYR A 531 -9.56 -29.97 9.51
C TYR A 531 -10.07 -29.01 10.59
N LYS A 532 -10.77 -27.94 10.18
CA LYS A 532 -11.38 -26.98 11.13
C LYS A 532 -12.47 -27.60 11.98
N ASP A 533 -13.24 -28.55 11.43
CA ASP A 533 -14.22 -29.39 12.16
C ASP A 533 -15.32 -28.59 12.88
N SER A 534 -15.90 -27.61 12.20
CA SER A 534 -16.93 -26.70 12.74
C SER A 534 -18.33 -27.31 12.71
N PRO A 535 -19.29 -26.83 13.55
CA PRO A 535 -20.70 -27.26 13.55
C PRO A 535 -21.43 -27.01 12.22
N PHE A 536 -21.08 -25.92 11.52
CA PHE A 536 -21.64 -25.59 10.20
C PHE A 536 -20.59 -25.79 9.11
N ILE A 537 -20.98 -26.49 8.04
CA ILE A 537 -20.19 -26.66 6.83
C ILE A 537 -20.90 -25.97 5.68
N LEU A 538 -20.23 -24.99 5.06
CA LEU A 538 -20.76 -24.18 3.97
C LEU A 538 -19.91 -24.40 2.71
N LEU A 539 -20.54 -24.85 1.64
CA LEU A 539 -19.86 -25.15 0.39
C LEU A 539 -20.51 -24.37 -0.76
N ASP A 540 -19.74 -23.42 -1.31
CA ASP A 540 -20.18 -22.64 -2.46
C ASP A 540 -19.53 -23.19 -3.73
N GLU A 541 -20.32 -23.95 -4.51
CA GLU A 541 -19.93 -24.63 -5.75
C GLU A 541 -18.67 -25.52 -5.61
N PRO A 542 -18.62 -26.44 -4.63
CA PRO A 542 -17.41 -27.16 -4.27
C PRO A 542 -16.91 -28.13 -5.35
N THR A 543 -17.62 -28.30 -6.45
CA THR A 543 -17.31 -29.28 -7.50
C THR A 543 -17.17 -28.66 -8.89
N ALA A 544 -17.09 -27.32 -8.98
CA ALA A 544 -17.05 -26.61 -10.27
C ALA A 544 -15.85 -27.03 -11.16
N ALA A 545 -14.73 -27.41 -10.57
CA ALA A 545 -13.51 -27.83 -11.27
C ALA A 545 -13.32 -29.36 -11.34
N LEU A 546 -14.31 -30.17 -10.87
CA LEU A 546 -14.24 -31.61 -10.83
C LEU A 546 -15.00 -32.25 -12.01
N ASP A 547 -14.50 -33.41 -12.47
CA ASP A 547 -15.22 -34.27 -13.37
C ASP A 547 -16.39 -34.98 -12.65
N PRO A 548 -17.38 -35.54 -13.37
CA PRO A 548 -18.56 -36.14 -12.74
C PRO A 548 -18.29 -37.32 -11.81
N VAL A 549 -17.19 -38.05 -12.00
CA VAL A 549 -16.82 -39.19 -11.13
C VAL A 549 -16.22 -38.66 -9.83
N ALA A 550 -15.27 -37.73 -9.92
CA ALA A 550 -14.67 -37.07 -8.76
C ALA A 550 -15.72 -36.29 -7.98
N GLU A 551 -16.69 -35.67 -8.66
CA GLU A 551 -17.83 -35.01 -8.02
C GLU A 551 -18.67 -35.99 -7.18
N TYR A 552 -19.01 -37.14 -7.74
CA TYR A 552 -19.79 -38.17 -7.02
C TYR A 552 -19.01 -38.68 -5.79
N GLU A 553 -17.71 -38.93 -5.93
CA GLU A 553 -16.84 -39.33 -4.83
C GLU A 553 -16.82 -38.29 -3.71
N VAL A 554 -16.69 -37.01 -4.06
CA VAL A 554 -16.67 -35.90 -3.10
C VAL A 554 -18.03 -35.80 -2.38
N TYR A 555 -19.17 -35.86 -3.10
CA TYR A 555 -20.48 -35.82 -2.46
C TYR A 555 -20.76 -37.05 -1.59
N SER A 556 -20.33 -38.24 -2.02
CA SER A 556 -20.47 -39.47 -1.22
C SER A 556 -19.64 -39.39 0.07
N ALA A 557 -18.41 -38.86 -0.01
CA ALA A 557 -17.58 -38.62 1.16
C ALA A 557 -18.20 -37.55 2.08
N PHE A 558 -18.82 -36.52 1.51
CA PHE A 558 -19.51 -35.49 2.31
C PHE A 558 -20.67 -36.05 3.16
N ASP A 559 -21.42 -37.01 2.67
CA ASP A 559 -22.49 -37.64 3.44
C ASP A 559 -21.98 -38.27 4.74
N GLU A 560 -20.78 -38.88 4.71
CA GLU A 560 -20.14 -39.44 5.91
C GLU A 560 -19.60 -38.33 6.84
N MET A 561 -19.08 -37.22 6.27
CA MET A 561 -18.44 -36.15 7.01
C MET A 561 -19.42 -35.22 7.73
N VAL A 562 -20.64 -35.10 7.20
CA VAL A 562 -21.67 -34.18 7.71
C VAL A 562 -22.53 -34.81 8.82
N GLN A 563 -22.31 -36.09 9.15
CA GLN A 563 -23.08 -36.77 10.19
C GLN A 563 -23.04 -35.97 11.50
N GLY A 564 -24.21 -35.48 11.92
CA GLY A 564 -24.38 -34.67 13.13
C GLY A 564 -24.01 -33.17 13.00
N LYS A 565 -23.79 -32.66 11.78
CA LYS A 565 -23.52 -31.25 11.49
C LYS A 565 -24.58 -30.65 10.56
N THR A 566 -24.68 -29.34 10.58
CA THR A 566 -25.51 -28.61 9.62
C THR A 566 -24.70 -28.25 8.38
N ALA A 567 -25.19 -28.66 7.19
CA ALA A 567 -24.50 -28.40 5.93
C ALA A 567 -25.35 -27.56 4.99
N ILE A 568 -24.73 -26.58 4.36
CA ILE A 568 -25.34 -25.76 3.30
C ILE A 568 -24.51 -25.92 2.03
N TYR A 569 -25.20 -26.36 0.97
CA TYR A 569 -24.60 -26.57 -0.35
C TYR A 569 -25.18 -25.57 -1.35
N ILE A 570 -24.37 -24.69 -1.88
CA ILE A 570 -24.75 -23.97 -3.11
C ILE A 570 -24.29 -24.81 -4.29
N SER A 571 -25.22 -25.20 -5.15
CA SER A 571 -24.89 -25.96 -6.35
C SER A 571 -25.59 -25.41 -7.57
N HIS A 572 -24.84 -25.33 -8.67
CA HIS A 572 -25.39 -25.13 -10.02
C HIS A 572 -25.77 -26.46 -10.67
N ARG A 573 -25.37 -27.60 -10.11
CA ARG A 573 -25.74 -28.95 -10.59
C ARG A 573 -26.85 -29.50 -9.72
N LEU A 574 -28.08 -29.44 -10.24
CA LEU A 574 -29.29 -29.84 -9.51
C LEU A 574 -29.34 -31.34 -9.18
N SER A 575 -28.52 -32.16 -9.86
CA SER A 575 -28.36 -33.59 -9.55
C SER A 575 -27.90 -33.84 -8.12
N SER A 576 -27.05 -32.97 -7.58
CA SER A 576 -26.55 -33.05 -6.20
C SER A 576 -27.57 -32.69 -5.15
N CYS A 577 -28.65 -31.97 -5.51
CA CYS A 577 -29.69 -31.60 -4.56
C CYS A 577 -30.51 -32.80 -4.03
N ARG A 578 -30.41 -33.95 -4.71
CA ARG A 578 -31.10 -35.19 -4.26
C ARG A 578 -30.54 -35.73 -2.92
N PHE A 579 -29.33 -35.37 -2.57
CA PHE A 579 -28.69 -35.79 -1.31
C PHE A 579 -29.05 -34.86 -0.15
N CYS A 580 -29.79 -33.79 -0.38
CA CYS A 580 -30.14 -32.81 0.63
C CYS A 580 -31.54 -33.05 1.20
N ASP A 581 -31.72 -32.76 2.47
CA ASP A 581 -32.99 -32.93 3.18
C ASP A 581 -33.97 -31.80 2.85
N ASP A 582 -33.46 -30.61 2.59
CA ASP A 582 -34.23 -29.41 2.25
C ASP A 582 -33.55 -28.61 1.12
N ILE A 583 -34.34 -28.01 0.27
CA ILE A 583 -33.89 -27.22 -0.87
C ILE A 583 -34.57 -25.86 -0.82
N VAL A 584 -33.74 -24.80 -0.88
CA VAL A 584 -34.20 -23.40 -0.98
C VAL A 584 -33.86 -22.85 -2.35
N VAL A 585 -34.87 -22.37 -3.07
CA VAL A 585 -34.77 -21.83 -4.42
C VAL A 585 -34.73 -20.31 -4.35
N PHE A 586 -33.65 -19.73 -4.85
CA PHE A 586 -33.43 -18.28 -4.91
C PHE A 586 -33.78 -17.72 -6.28
N ASP A 587 -34.51 -16.62 -6.31
CA ASP A 587 -34.69 -15.79 -7.49
C ASP A 587 -34.73 -14.30 -7.08
N GLN A 588 -34.00 -13.46 -7.82
CA GLN A 588 -33.96 -12.00 -7.64
C GLN A 588 -33.74 -11.50 -6.18
N GLY A 589 -32.95 -12.23 -5.39
CA GLY A 589 -32.63 -11.86 -3.99
C GLY A 589 -33.63 -12.36 -2.94
N GLU A 590 -34.61 -13.18 -3.35
CA GLU A 590 -35.64 -13.74 -2.47
C GLU A 590 -35.63 -15.28 -2.49
N ALA A 591 -36.11 -15.91 -1.42
CA ALA A 591 -36.37 -17.35 -1.37
C ALA A 591 -37.80 -17.61 -1.89
N VAL A 592 -37.91 -18.08 -3.14
CA VAL A 592 -39.21 -18.23 -3.80
C VAL A 592 -39.86 -19.61 -3.58
N GLN A 593 -39.08 -20.65 -3.34
CA GLN A 593 -39.59 -22.00 -3.06
C GLN A 593 -38.71 -22.68 -1.99
N ARG A 594 -39.29 -23.55 -1.17
CA ARG A 594 -38.58 -24.38 -0.19
C ARG A 594 -39.28 -25.73 -0.03
N GLY A 595 -38.50 -26.81 0.04
CA GLY A 595 -38.99 -28.15 0.30
C GLY A 595 -38.05 -29.26 -0.15
N SER A 596 -38.45 -30.52 0.03
CA SER A 596 -37.67 -31.66 -0.46
C SER A 596 -37.68 -31.75 -1.99
N HIS A 597 -36.70 -32.45 -2.58
CA HIS A 597 -36.59 -32.68 -4.00
C HIS A 597 -37.92 -33.21 -4.59
N GLY A 598 -38.55 -34.20 -3.93
CA GLY A 598 -39.82 -34.77 -4.40
C GLY A 598 -41.00 -33.78 -4.39
N ALA A 599 -41.08 -32.96 -3.35
CA ALA A 599 -42.10 -31.93 -3.23
C ALA A 599 -41.95 -30.84 -4.28
N LEU A 600 -40.73 -30.35 -4.54
CA LEU A 600 -40.45 -29.32 -5.54
C LEU A 600 -40.59 -29.83 -6.97
N MET A 601 -40.30 -31.11 -7.24
CA MET A 601 -40.54 -31.75 -8.55
C MET A 601 -42.03 -32.00 -8.85
N ALA A 602 -42.86 -32.12 -7.82
CA ALA A 602 -44.31 -32.24 -8.00
C ALA A 602 -44.98 -30.93 -8.46
N ASP A 603 -44.37 -29.79 -8.13
CA ASP A 603 -44.77 -28.44 -8.57
C ASP A 603 -44.20 -28.13 -9.96
N ARG A 604 -44.94 -28.52 -11.00
CA ARG A 604 -44.53 -28.38 -12.42
C ARG A 604 -44.47 -26.93 -12.91
N GLU A 605 -45.13 -26.00 -12.25
CA GLU A 605 -45.07 -24.56 -12.56
C GLU A 605 -43.96 -23.85 -11.78
N GLY A 606 -43.36 -24.55 -10.82
CA GLY A 606 -42.31 -24.02 -9.96
C GLY A 606 -40.97 -23.83 -10.66
N LEU A 607 -40.20 -22.85 -10.19
CA LEU A 607 -38.87 -22.52 -10.71
C LEU A 607 -37.89 -23.70 -10.60
N TYR A 608 -37.98 -24.49 -9.51
CA TYR A 608 -37.13 -25.66 -9.31
C TYR A 608 -37.33 -26.70 -10.44
N TYR A 609 -38.60 -27.03 -10.73
CA TYR A 609 -38.91 -27.97 -11.79
C TYR A 609 -38.40 -27.50 -13.17
N ALA A 610 -38.58 -26.22 -13.46
CA ALA A 610 -38.09 -25.63 -14.71
C ALA A 610 -36.55 -25.71 -14.83
N LEU A 611 -35.83 -25.35 -13.76
CA LEU A 611 -34.35 -25.40 -13.72
C LEU A 611 -33.85 -26.86 -13.83
N TYR A 612 -34.45 -27.79 -13.08
CA TYR A 612 -34.07 -29.20 -13.08
C TYR A 612 -34.29 -29.85 -14.45
N THR A 613 -35.46 -29.62 -15.05
CA THR A 613 -35.81 -30.21 -16.35
C THR A 613 -34.92 -29.67 -17.47
N ALA A 614 -34.65 -28.37 -17.47
CA ALA A 614 -33.73 -27.75 -18.44
C ALA A 614 -32.31 -28.35 -18.34
N GLN A 615 -31.83 -28.61 -17.12
CA GLN A 615 -30.53 -29.22 -16.93
C GLN A 615 -30.51 -30.70 -17.33
N ALA A 616 -31.56 -31.47 -17.01
CA ALA A 616 -31.68 -32.89 -17.40
C ALA A 616 -31.71 -33.07 -18.91
N GLN A 617 -32.50 -32.25 -19.63
CA GLN A 617 -32.58 -32.28 -21.10
C GLN A 617 -31.22 -32.00 -21.76
N TYR A 618 -30.39 -31.10 -21.19
CA TYR A 618 -29.06 -30.83 -21.71
C TYR A 618 -28.15 -32.07 -21.62
N TYR A 619 -28.26 -32.85 -20.55
CA TYR A 619 -27.46 -34.08 -20.38
C TYR A 619 -27.95 -35.23 -21.25
N GLU A 620 -29.27 -35.38 -21.45
CA GLU A 620 -29.85 -36.42 -22.32
C GLU A 620 -29.57 -36.17 -23.81
N SER A 621 -29.65 -34.92 -24.27
CA SER A 621 -29.33 -34.57 -25.66
C SER A 621 -27.86 -34.79 -26.00
N ASN A 622 -26.94 -34.57 -25.06
CA ASN A 622 -25.51 -34.84 -25.25
C ASN A 622 -25.16 -36.33 -25.15
N ALA A 623 -25.92 -37.13 -24.41
CA ALA A 623 -25.73 -38.57 -24.34
C ALA A 623 -26.19 -39.27 -25.64
N GLY A 624 -27.26 -38.77 -26.26
CA GLY A 624 -27.76 -39.26 -27.56
C GLY A 624 -26.79 -38.99 -28.72
N GLN A 625 -26.14 -37.83 -28.74
CA GLN A 625 -25.15 -37.51 -29.79
C GLN A 625 -23.84 -38.30 -29.69
N LYS A 626 -23.46 -38.79 -28.48
CA LYS A 626 -22.27 -39.64 -28.29
C LYS A 626 -22.51 -41.12 -28.63
N ALA A 627 -23.76 -41.53 -28.84
CA ALA A 627 -24.11 -42.90 -29.27
C ALA A 627 -24.14 -43.05 -30.79
N GLU A 628 -24.06 -41.96 -31.55
CA GLU A 628 -24.10 -41.96 -33.03
C GLU A 628 -22.71 -41.60 -33.67
N CYS A 629 -21.61 -41.49 -32.89
CA CYS A 629 -20.25 -41.29 -33.43
C CYS A 629 -19.39 -42.52 -33.21
#